data_964605dc02c62ddf4115b5a620c300f9
#
_entry.id   964605dc02c62ddf4115b5a620c300f9
#
_cell.length_a   1.000
_cell.length_b   1.000
_cell.length_c   1.000
_cell.angle_alpha   90.00
_cell.angle_beta   90.00
_cell.angle_gamma   90.00
#
_symmetry.space_group_name_H-M   'P 1'
#
loop_
_entity.id
_entity.type
_entity.pdbx_description
1 polymer ?
#
loop_
_entity_poly.entity_id
_entity_poly.type
_entity_poly.pdbx_seq_one_letter_code
_entity_poly.pdbx_strand_id
1 'polypeptide(L)'
;RAKAWKADAIIGQWNDDAMDLLKELNIPVVLQNYRHRSTTYSNLTGDYEGTGLMAARFFAERLFRNFAFFGVKGVVWSDERCKGYRSEVERIGGTFHAFETGKDSEKSREVLGRWLRELPKPVALFCCDDAHALIISEICKMENIPIPEDVSLLGVDNDELICNISDPPISSIELEVEKGGYAVGKLLHRQIRKEFVGPFNVVINPIRIELRQSTEKHYVLRIVKYIERHIAADLTIDAIIGQIPLSRRNIELKFKRVMNTSIYQYVLKCRVKRFANLLLTTDLPLAEIAGEAGFRDCNNISRIFKKFMGCSPIEYRQRRSAGK
;
A
#
# COMPACT_ATOMS: atom_id res chain seq x y z
N ARG A 1 -20.39 -15.77 34.80
CA ARG A 1 -20.03 -14.44 35.35
C ARG A 1 -21.05 -13.36 34.92
N ALA A 2 -21.42 -13.19 33.62
CA ALA A 2 -22.37 -12.18 33.17
C ALA A 2 -23.75 -12.28 33.88
N LYS A 3 -24.31 -13.49 34.07
CA LYS A 3 -25.53 -13.73 34.86
C LYS A 3 -25.37 -13.25 36.32
N ALA A 4 -24.21 -13.56 36.96
CA ALA A 4 -23.92 -13.16 38.32
C ALA A 4 -23.79 -11.63 38.48
N TRP A 5 -23.30 -10.95 37.46
CA TRP A 5 -23.14 -9.50 37.46
C TRP A 5 -24.41 -8.74 37.05
N LYS A 6 -25.47 -9.45 36.63
CA LYS A 6 -26.69 -8.83 36.08
C LYS A 6 -26.39 -7.84 34.93
N ALA A 7 -25.51 -8.26 34.02
CA ALA A 7 -25.10 -7.41 32.90
C ALA A 7 -26.30 -7.10 32.00
N ASP A 8 -26.44 -5.84 31.57
CA ASP A 8 -27.50 -5.38 30.67
C ASP A 8 -27.17 -5.67 29.20
N ALA A 9 -25.89 -5.80 28.85
CA ALA A 9 -25.39 -6.13 27.52
C ALA A 9 -23.99 -6.74 27.56
N ILE A 10 -23.55 -7.30 26.44
CA ILE A 10 -22.18 -7.86 26.28
C ILE A 10 -21.55 -7.32 25.01
N ILE A 11 -20.28 -6.90 25.13
CA ILE A 11 -19.36 -6.70 24.00
C ILE A 11 -18.19 -7.67 24.22
N GLY A 12 -17.81 -8.40 23.19
CA GLY A 12 -16.66 -9.29 23.31
C GLY A 12 -16.26 -9.97 22.01
N GLN A 13 -15.06 -10.54 22.04
CA GLN A 13 -14.57 -11.43 20.99
C GLN A 13 -14.87 -12.87 21.40
N TRP A 14 -15.50 -13.63 20.52
CA TRP A 14 -15.94 -14.99 20.79
C TRP A 14 -15.53 -15.94 19.70
N ASN A 15 -15.21 -17.17 20.13
CA ASN A 15 -15.07 -18.34 19.28
C ASN A 15 -16.44 -19.06 19.19
N ASP A 16 -16.64 -19.84 18.13
CA ASP A 16 -17.89 -20.55 17.87
C ASP A 16 -18.36 -21.42 19.01
N ASP A 17 -17.43 -22.03 19.76
CA ASP A 17 -17.71 -22.94 20.88
C ASP A 17 -18.47 -22.29 22.07
N ALA A 18 -18.46 -20.97 22.15
CA ALA A 18 -19.12 -20.22 23.23
C ALA A 18 -20.47 -19.60 22.84
N MET A 19 -20.89 -19.74 21.58
CA MET A 19 -22.10 -19.09 21.06
C MET A 19 -23.38 -19.58 21.74
N ASP A 20 -23.46 -20.85 22.13
CA ASP A 20 -24.64 -21.40 22.82
C ASP A 20 -24.82 -20.82 24.22
N LEU A 21 -23.72 -20.48 24.91
CA LEU A 21 -23.78 -19.79 26.20
C LEU A 21 -24.39 -18.40 26.11
N LEU A 22 -24.24 -17.72 24.97
CA LEU A 22 -24.83 -16.39 24.75
C LEU A 22 -26.34 -16.44 24.54
N LYS A 23 -26.85 -17.50 23.89
CA LYS A 23 -28.30 -17.68 23.66
C LYS A 23 -29.10 -17.70 24.94
N GLU A 24 -28.53 -18.27 26.03
CA GLU A 24 -29.19 -18.36 27.33
C GLU A 24 -29.32 -17.02 28.06
N LEU A 25 -28.58 -15.97 27.65
CA LEU A 25 -28.51 -14.73 28.42
C LEU A 25 -29.68 -13.78 28.14
N ASN A 26 -30.30 -13.86 26.96
CA ASN A 26 -31.42 -13.02 26.54
C ASN A 26 -31.18 -11.50 26.72
N ILE A 27 -29.95 -11.05 26.52
CA ILE A 27 -29.53 -9.66 26.58
C ILE A 27 -28.85 -9.25 25.26
N PRO A 28 -28.77 -7.96 24.93
CA PRO A 28 -28.05 -7.48 23.77
C PRO A 28 -26.57 -7.93 23.74
N VAL A 29 -26.11 -8.40 22.58
CA VAL A 29 -24.75 -8.85 22.39
C VAL A 29 -24.18 -8.23 21.11
N VAL A 30 -22.98 -7.65 21.20
CA VAL A 30 -22.17 -7.23 20.07
C VAL A 30 -20.87 -8.04 20.04
N LEU A 31 -20.61 -8.69 18.93
CA LEU A 31 -19.47 -9.56 18.75
C LEU A 31 -18.41 -8.91 17.87
N GLN A 32 -17.17 -8.92 18.32
CA GLN A 32 -16.02 -8.73 17.46
C GLN A 32 -15.57 -10.11 16.98
N ASN A 33 -15.80 -10.40 15.70
CA ASN A 33 -15.63 -11.75 15.18
C ASN A 33 -14.19 -12.03 14.78
N TYR A 34 -13.76 -13.25 15.07
CA TYR A 34 -12.43 -13.75 14.74
C TYR A 34 -12.44 -14.52 13.41
N ARG A 35 -13.38 -15.44 13.21
CA ARG A 35 -13.44 -16.30 12.03
C ARG A 35 -14.50 -15.89 11.01
N HIS A 36 -15.67 -15.50 11.47
CA HIS A 36 -16.77 -15.07 10.60
C HIS A 36 -17.68 -14.08 11.34
N ARG A 37 -18.50 -13.35 10.59
CA ARG A 37 -19.51 -12.45 11.16
C ARG A 37 -20.71 -13.26 11.64
N SER A 38 -21.26 -12.92 12.80
CA SER A 38 -22.50 -13.52 13.29
C SER A 38 -23.68 -13.06 12.45
N THR A 39 -24.59 -13.97 12.16
CA THR A 39 -25.91 -13.67 11.56
C THR A 39 -27.00 -13.48 12.62
N THR A 40 -26.73 -13.87 13.87
CA THR A 40 -27.67 -13.83 14.98
C THR A 40 -27.47 -12.60 15.87
N TYR A 41 -26.24 -12.17 16.06
CA TYR A 41 -25.87 -11.05 16.92
C TYR A 41 -25.32 -9.89 16.12
N SER A 42 -25.36 -8.71 16.71
CA SER A 42 -24.70 -7.53 16.14
C SER A 42 -23.18 -7.71 16.07
N ASN A 43 -22.56 -7.16 15.04
CA ASN A 43 -21.14 -7.27 14.85
C ASN A 43 -20.45 -5.91 14.95
N LEU A 44 -19.30 -5.88 15.63
CA LEU A 44 -18.29 -4.86 15.46
C LEU A 44 -17.25 -5.44 14.48
N THR A 45 -17.19 -4.89 13.28
CA THR A 45 -16.35 -5.39 12.18
C THR A 45 -15.60 -4.23 11.53
N GLY A 46 -14.70 -4.50 10.61
CA GLY A 46 -13.97 -3.47 9.84
C GLY A 46 -14.27 -3.54 8.35
N ASP A 47 -13.99 -2.44 7.65
CA ASP A 47 -13.79 -2.45 6.20
C ASP A 47 -12.39 -3.00 5.89
N TYR A 48 -12.26 -4.33 6.03
CA TYR A 48 -10.99 -5.00 5.91
C TYR A 48 -10.50 -5.06 4.45
N GLU A 49 -11.40 -5.27 3.48
CA GLU A 49 -11.05 -5.21 2.06
C GLU A 49 -10.62 -3.78 1.67
N GLY A 50 -11.33 -2.73 2.11
CA GLY A 50 -10.95 -1.34 1.88
C GLY A 50 -9.60 -0.98 2.51
N THR A 51 -9.27 -1.57 3.67
CA THR A 51 -7.95 -1.42 4.30
C THR A 51 -6.84 -2.01 3.40
N GLY A 52 -7.07 -3.21 2.83
CA GLY A 52 -6.14 -3.82 1.89
C GLY A 52 -5.98 -3.01 0.60
N LEU A 53 -7.09 -2.51 0.03
CA LEU A 53 -7.08 -1.61 -1.12
C LEU A 53 -6.26 -0.34 -0.85
N MET A 54 -6.43 0.28 0.32
CA MET A 54 -5.67 1.47 0.73
C MET A 54 -4.17 1.19 0.77
N ALA A 55 -3.75 0.07 1.35
CA ALA A 55 -2.35 -0.36 1.40
C ALA A 55 -1.75 -0.54 0.00
N ALA A 56 -2.47 -1.23 -0.90
CA ALA A 56 -1.99 -1.47 -2.26
C ALA A 56 -1.83 -0.17 -3.06
N ARG A 57 -2.81 0.74 -2.98
CA ARG A 57 -2.75 2.06 -3.63
C ARG A 57 -1.61 2.91 -3.10
N PHE A 58 -1.44 2.93 -1.78
CA PHE A 58 -0.33 3.63 -1.15
C PHE A 58 1.04 3.22 -1.70
N PHE A 59 1.27 1.92 -1.87
CA PHE A 59 2.52 1.42 -2.43
C PHE A 59 2.60 1.59 -3.95
N ALA A 60 1.48 1.45 -4.67
CA ALA A 60 1.44 1.69 -6.12
C ALA A 60 1.80 3.13 -6.48
N GLU A 61 1.30 4.12 -5.73
CA GLU A 61 1.67 5.53 -5.87
C GLU A 61 3.17 5.78 -5.62
N ARG A 62 3.81 4.88 -4.87
CA ARG A 62 5.26 4.87 -4.59
C ARG A 62 6.06 4.03 -5.58
N LEU A 63 5.43 3.64 -6.70
CA LEU A 63 6.04 2.94 -7.84
C LEU A 63 6.55 1.53 -7.54
N PHE A 64 6.07 0.90 -6.46
CA PHE A 64 6.33 -0.51 -6.23
C PHE A 64 5.72 -1.36 -7.35
N ARG A 65 6.38 -2.48 -7.65
CA ARG A 65 5.91 -3.50 -8.61
C ARG A 65 5.80 -4.87 -7.96
N ASN A 66 6.58 -5.12 -6.92
CA ASN A 66 6.54 -6.34 -6.15
C ASN A 66 5.80 -6.06 -4.83
N PHE A 67 4.79 -6.86 -4.58
CA PHE A 67 3.91 -6.71 -3.42
C PHE A 67 3.87 -8.02 -2.65
N ALA A 68 3.91 -7.93 -1.32
CA ALA A 68 3.82 -9.08 -0.46
C ALA A 68 2.83 -8.83 0.68
N PHE A 69 2.18 -9.89 1.13
CA PHE A 69 1.29 -9.87 2.28
C PHE A 69 1.76 -10.89 3.32
N PHE A 70 1.73 -10.48 4.58
CA PHE A 70 1.97 -11.35 5.72
C PHE A 70 0.77 -11.32 6.67
N GLY A 71 0.19 -12.49 6.95
CA GLY A 71 -1.01 -12.57 7.78
C GLY A 71 -1.28 -13.94 8.37
N VAL A 72 -2.50 -14.10 8.89
CA VAL A 72 -2.98 -15.31 9.57
C VAL A 72 -4.14 -15.89 8.79
N LYS A 73 -4.03 -17.15 8.38
CA LYS A 73 -5.07 -17.84 7.62
C LYS A 73 -6.28 -18.21 8.48
N GLY A 74 -7.47 -18.04 7.90
CA GLY A 74 -8.73 -18.42 8.56
C GLY A 74 -9.18 -17.41 9.63
N VAL A 75 -8.67 -16.18 9.55
CA VAL A 75 -9.05 -15.06 10.41
C VAL A 75 -9.65 -13.98 9.51
N VAL A 76 -10.91 -13.61 9.72
CA VAL A 76 -11.68 -12.78 8.79
C VAL A 76 -11.00 -11.45 8.44
N TRP A 77 -10.45 -10.76 9.42
CA TRP A 77 -9.80 -9.48 9.20
C TRP A 77 -8.48 -9.60 8.43
N SER A 78 -7.75 -10.71 8.60
CA SER A 78 -6.52 -10.98 7.84
C SER A 78 -6.83 -11.42 6.41
N ASP A 79 -7.76 -12.38 6.25
CA ASP A 79 -8.13 -12.92 4.94
C ASP A 79 -8.74 -11.83 4.03
N GLU A 80 -9.62 -10.99 4.57
CA GLU A 80 -10.24 -9.89 3.82
C GLU A 80 -9.23 -8.76 3.49
N ARG A 81 -8.31 -8.41 4.41
CA ARG A 81 -7.20 -7.48 4.12
C ARG A 81 -6.32 -8.01 2.99
N CYS A 82 -5.97 -9.31 3.05
CA CYS A 82 -5.23 -9.99 1.97
C CYS A 82 -5.97 -9.92 0.64
N LYS A 83 -7.27 -10.22 0.63
CA LYS A 83 -8.12 -10.18 -0.55
C LYS A 83 -8.15 -8.79 -1.19
N GLY A 84 -8.41 -7.74 -0.40
CA GLY A 84 -8.43 -6.36 -0.87
C GLY A 84 -7.07 -5.92 -1.43
N TYR A 85 -5.98 -6.25 -0.73
CA TYR A 85 -4.62 -5.95 -1.17
C TYR A 85 -4.28 -6.64 -2.50
N ARG A 86 -4.53 -7.95 -2.60
CA ARG A 86 -4.29 -8.75 -3.80
C ARG A 86 -5.08 -8.24 -5.01
N SER A 87 -6.38 -7.99 -4.84
CA SER A 87 -7.25 -7.55 -5.95
C SER A 87 -6.77 -6.26 -6.59
N GLU A 88 -6.30 -5.29 -5.79
CA GLU A 88 -5.77 -4.03 -6.30
C GLU A 88 -4.38 -4.22 -6.93
N VAL A 89 -3.52 -5.07 -6.36
CA VAL A 89 -2.22 -5.40 -6.94
C VAL A 89 -2.38 -6.04 -8.33
N GLU A 90 -3.29 -6.98 -8.48
CA GLU A 90 -3.61 -7.62 -9.76
C GLU A 90 -4.16 -6.61 -10.77
N ARG A 91 -5.07 -5.73 -10.33
CA ARG A 91 -5.65 -4.66 -11.18
C ARG A 91 -4.59 -3.72 -11.75
N ILE A 92 -3.54 -3.42 -10.99
CA ILE A 92 -2.45 -2.53 -11.45
C ILE A 92 -1.31 -3.27 -12.15
N GLY A 93 -1.41 -4.60 -12.32
CA GLY A 93 -0.40 -5.44 -12.97
C GLY A 93 0.88 -5.63 -12.15
N GLY A 94 0.78 -5.58 -10.81
CA GLY A 94 1.88 -5.88 -9.89
C GLY A 94 2.06 -7.39 -9.68
N THR A 95 3.24 -7.81 -9.19
CA THR A 95 3.45 -9.18 -8.72
C THR A 95 3.01 -9.32 -7.28
N PHE A 96 2.32 -10.40 -6.93
CA PHE A 96 1.81 -10.63 -5.58
C PHE A 96 2.36 -11.91 -4.96
N HIS A 97 2.83 -11.81 -3.72
CA HIS A 97 3.31 -12.92 -2.90
C HIS A 97 2.60 -12.90 -1.54
N ALA A 98 2.23 -14.04 -1.00
CA ALA A 98 1.64 -14.11 0.33
C ALA A 98 2.32 -15.16 1.18
N PHE A 99 2.44 -14.85 2.47
CA PHE A 99 2.80 -15.81 3.51
C PHE A 99 1.77 -15.70 4.64
N GLU A 100 1.08 -16.82 4.88
CA GLU A 100 0.05 -16.89 5.90
C GLU A 100 0.44 -17.95 6.92
N THR A 101 0.49 -17.54 8.18
CA THR A 101 0.77 -18.45 9.28
C THR A 101 -0.45 -19.30 9.60
N GLY A 102 -0.22 -20.61 9.87
CA GLY A 102 -1.22 -21.52 10.42
C GLY A 102 -1.04 -21.69 11.94
N LYS A 103 -1.72 -22.69 12.53
CA LYS A 103 -1.67 -22.97 13.97
C LYS A 103 -0.29 -23.43 14.51
N ASP A 104 0.65 -23.82 13.64
CA ASP A 104 1.98 -24.32 14.03
C ASP A 104 3.04 -23.21 13.93
N SER A 105 3.09 -22.33 14.92
CA SER A 105 3.91 -21.10 14.89
C SER A 105 5.42 -21.32 15.14
N GLU A 106 5.89 -22.43 15.70
CA GLU A 106 7.30 -22.60 16.09
C GLU A 106 8.27 -22.90 14.93
N LYS A 107 7.81 -23.55 13.86
CA LYS A 107 8.63 -23.78 12.65
C LYS A 107 8.69 -22.54 11.71
N SER A 108 8.05 -21.45 12.10
CA SER A 108 7.73 -20.36 11.16
C SER A 108 8.84 -19.34 10.96
N ARG A 109 9.76 -19.10 11.93
CA ARG A 109 10.75 -18.02 11.83
C ARG A 109 11.82 -18.28 10.75
N GLU A 110 12.41 -19.47 10.70
CA GLU A 110 13.38 -19.82 9.66
C GLU A 110 12.74 -19.85 8.27
N VAL A 111 11.52 -20.40 8.18
CA VAL A 111 10.76 -20.44 6.92
C VAL A 111 10.38 -19.05 6.46
N LEU A 112 9.95 -18.20 7.39
CA LEU A 112 9.61 -16.80 7.11
C LEU A 112 10.86 -15.99 6.70
N GLY A 113 11.99 -16.20 7.37
CA GLY A 113 13.27 -15.58 6.99
C GLY A 113 13.72 -15.99 5.59
N ARG A 114 13.59 -17.27 5.23
CA ARG A 114 13.85 -17.75 3.87
C ARG A 114 12.94 -17.09 2.85
N TRP A 115 11.63 -17.08 3.09
CA TRP A 115 10.66 -16.42 2.23
C TRP A 115 11.00 -14.94 2.02
N LEU A 116 11.34 -14.20 3.10
CA LEU A 116 11.74 -12.79 3.01
C LEU A 116 13.01 -12.60 2.15
N ARG A 117 13.97 -13.50 2.20
CA ARG A 117 15.18 -13.46 1.33
C ARG A 117 14.85 -13.68 -0.14
N GLU A 118 13.93 -14.60 -0.43
CA GLU A 118 13.54 -15.00 -1.79
C GLU A 118 12.62 -13.99 -2.50
N LEU A 119 11.92 -13.13 -1.75
CA LEU A 119 11.08 -12.09 -2.34
C LEU A 119 11.86 -11.18 -3.30
N PRO A 120 11.31 -10.82 -4.47
CA PRO A 120 11.93 -9.85 -5.38
C PRO A 120 12.01 -8.47 -4.71
N LYS A 121 13.19 -7.83 -4.75
CA LYS A 121 13.46 -6.53 -4.10
C LYS A 121 13.48 -5.38 -5.11
N PRO A 122 13.05 -4.17 -4.75
CA PRO A 122 12.35 -3.82 -3.51
C PRO A 122 10.93 -4.36 -3.50
N VAL A 123 10.44 -4.72 -2.32
CA VAL A 123 9.08 -5.24 -2.12
C VAL A 123 8.27 -4.36 -1.16
N ALA A 124 7.01 -4.16 -1.48
CA ALA A 124 6.00 -3.54 -0.63
C ALA A 124 5.33 -4.63 0.21
N LEU A 125 5.64 -4.71 1.49
CA LEU A 125 5.11 -5.73 2.38
C LEU A 125 4.04 -5.13 3.29
N PHE A 126 2.82 -5.62 3.15
CA PHE A 126 1.67 -5.29 3.98
C PHE A 126 1.42 -6.41 4.98
N CYS A 127 1.41 -6.09 6.26
CA CYS A 127 1.09 -7.02 7.33
C CYS A 127 -0.35 -6.85 7.78
N CYS A 128 -0.95 -7.95 8.20
CA CYS A 128 -2.35 -7.95 8.63
C CYS A 128 -2.64 -7.07 9.85
N ASP A 129 -1.64 -6.81 10.71
CA ASP A 129 -1.65 -5.87 11.84
C ASP A 129 -0.24 -5.42 12.22
N ASP A 130 -0.11 -4.55 13.22
CA ASP A 130 1.17 -4.01 13.69
C ASP A 130 2.02 -5.05 14.44
N ALA A 131 1.40 -6.00 15.14
CA ALA A 131 2.12 -7.06 15.82
C ALA A 131 2.83 -7.99 14.83
N HIS A 132 2.17 -8.33 13.71
CA HIS A 132 2.77 -9.08 12.62
C HIS A 132 3.82 -8.27 11.87
N ALA A 133 3.63 -6.96 11.73
CA ALA A 133 4.64 -6.08 11.16
C ALA A 133 5.91 -6.01 12.04
N LEU A 134 5.77 -6.01 13.36
CA LEU A 134 6.91 -6.09 14.29
C LEU A 134 7.69 -7.39 14.10
N ILE A 135 7.01 -8.54 13.97
CA ILE A 135 7.66 -9.83 13.70
C ILE A 135 8.50 -9.76 12.41
N ILE A 136 7.95 -9.21 11.35
CA ILE A 136 8.67 -9.03 10.08
C ILE A 136 9.88 -8.11 10.26
N SER A 137 9.74 -6.99 10.98
CA SER A 137 10.84 -6.07 11.26
C SER A 137 11.99 -6.75 11.98
N GLU A 138 11.70 -7.54 13.02
CA GLU A 138 12.70 -8.31 13.76
C GLU A 138 13.42 -9.33 12.87
N ILE A 139 12.68 -10.10 12.07
CA ILE A 139 13.28 -11.08 11.16
C ILE A 139 14.12 -10.40 10.10
N CYS A 140 13.67 -9.30 9.51
CA CYS A 140 14.46 -8.53 8.56
C CYS A 140 15.78 -8.06 9.20
N LYS A 141 15.76 -7.63 10.45
CA LYS A 141 16.97 -7.24 11.21
C LYS A 141 17.92 -8.41 11.40
N MET A 142 17.42 -9.59 11.80
CA MET A 142 18.21 -10.81 11.97
C MET A 142 18.84 -11.29 10.64
N GLU A 143 18.10 -11.17 9.54
CA GLU A 143 18.50 -11.59 8.20
C GLU A 143 19.29 -10.51 7.43
N ASN A 144 19.58 -9.37 8.08
CA ASN A 144 20.24 -8.21 7.45
C ASN A 144 19.53 -7.70 6.18
N ILE A 145 18.19 -7.75 6.17
CA ILE A 145 17.36 -7.22 5.08
C ILE A 145 16.98 -5.77 5.41
N PRO A 146 17.45 -4.78 4.63
CA PRO A 146 17.20 -3.37 4.94
C PRO A 146 15.71 -2.99 4.84
N ILE A 147 15.20 -2.30 5.86
CA ILE A 147 13.92 -1.61 5.87
C ILE A 147 14.22 -0.10 5.92
N PRO A 148 13.65 0.72 5.03
CA PRO A 148 12.63 0.42 3.98
C PRO A 148 13.22 0.08 2.60
N GLU A 149 14.54 -0.04 2.44
CA GLU A 149 15.20 -0.11 1.15
C GLU A 149 14.85 -1.36 0.35
N ASP A 150 14.87 -2.53 0.97
CA ASP A 150 14.57 -3.82 0.36
C ASP A 150 13.14 -4.26 0.64
N VAL A 151 12.68 -4.03 1.85
CA VAL A 151 11.31 -4.30 2.31
C VAL A 151 10.70 -3.01 2.85
N SER A 152 9.74 -2.43 2.15
CA SER A 152 8.94 -1.32 2.66
C SER A 152 7.76 -1.91 3.42
N LEU A 153 7.69 -1.67 4.73
CA LEU A 153 6.81 -2.38 5.67
C LEU A 153 5.67 -1.49 6.15
N LEU A 154 4.44 -2.01 6.06
CA LEU A 154 3.22 -1.34 6.49
C LEU A 154 2.38 -2.26 7.37
N GLY A 155 1.99 -1.78 8.56
CA GLY A 155 1.06 -2.43 9.47
C GLY A 155 -0.35 -1.86 9.42
N VAL A 156 -1.19 -2.27 10.37
CA VAL A 156 -2.55 -1.76 10.60
C VAL A 156 -2.79 -1.71 12.09
N ASP A 157 -3.65 -0.81 12.52
CA ASP A 157 -4.22 -0.48 13.84
C ASP A 157 -3.58 0.78 14.44
N ASN A 158 -2.39 1.18 14.01
CA ASN A 158 -1.61 2.31 14.50
C ASN A 158 -1.38 2.25 16.02
N ASP A 159 -1.04 1.05 16.51
CA ASP A 159 -0.60 0.88 17.90
C ASP A 159 0.73 1.61 18.12
N GLU A 160 0.67 2.76 18.81
CA GLU A 160 1.84 3.63 19.00
C GLU A 160 2.98 2.92 19.73
N LEU A 161 2.67 2.02 20.67
CA LEU A 161 3.70 1.29 21.40
C LEU A 161 4.43 0.33 20.48
N ILE A 162 3.69 -0.49 19.74
CA ILE A 162 4.26 -1.48 18.81
C ILE A 162 5.02 -0.79 17.69
N CYS A 163 4.40 0.22 17.07
CA CYS A 163 5.00 0.94 15.95
C CYS A 163 6.30 1.66 16.31
N ASN A 164 6.40 2.22 17.53
CA ASN A 164 7.58 2.99 17.95
C ASN A 164 8.68 2.15 18.60
N ILE A 165 8.38 0.95 19.13
CA ILE A 165 9.42 0.04 19.66
C ILE A 165 10.21 -0.64 18.54
N SER A 166 9.65 -0.76 17.36
CA SER A 166 10.31 -1.31 16.19
C SER A 166 11.47 -0.44 15.71
N ASP A 167 12.51 -1.06 15.18
CA ASP A 167 13.64 -0.39 14.56
C ASP A 167 13.85 -0.91 13.12
N PRO A 168 13.48 -0.11 12.08
CA PRO A 168 12.91 1.25 12.14
C PRO A 168 11.44 1.27 12.59
N PRO A 169 10.93 2.43 13.09
CA PRO A 169 9.52 2.60 13.45
C PRO A 169 8.56 2.30 12.31
N ILE A 170 7.48 1.56 12.59
CA ILE A 170 6.55 1.00 11.61
C ILE A 170 5.49 2.03 11.21
N SER A 171 5.34 2.27 9.90
CA SER A 171 4.18 2.95 9.33
C SER A 171 2.96 2.05 9.42
N SER A 172 1.80 2.62 9.73
CA SER A 172 0.60 1.84 9.97
C SER A 172 -0.66 2.54 9.47
N ILE A 173 -1.69 1.77 9.12
CA ILE A 173 -3.01 2.27 8.77
C ILE A 173 -3.80 2.49 10.05
N GLU A 174 -4.24 3.73 10.27
CA GLU A 174 -5.11 4.11 11.38
C GLU A 174 -6.57 3.79 11.06
N LEU A 175 -7.29 3.24 12.03
CA LEU A 175 -8.70 2.88 11.94
C LEU A 175 -9.57 3.79 12.80
N GLU A 176 -10.83 4.03 12.42
CA GLU A 176 -11.83 4.83 13.17
C GLU A 176 -12.33 4.12 14.44
N VAL A 177 -11.44 3.64 15.31
CA VAL A 177 -11.82 2.80 16.46
C VAL A 177 -12.72 3.54 17.45
N GLU A 178 -12.41 4.80 17.76
CA GLU A 178 -13.20 5.61 18.71
C GLU A 178 -14.64 5.80 18.23
N LYS A 179 -14.81 6.15 16.95
CA LYS A 179 -16.16 6.31 16.34
C LYS A 179 -16.91 4.98 16.30
N GLY A 180 -16.22 3.87 16.02
CA GLY A 180 -16.77 2.53 16.10
C GLY A 180 -17.25 2.18 17.49
N GLY A 181 -16.44 2.43 18.52
CA GLY A 181 -16.79 2.22 19.92
C GLY A 181 -18.03 3.04 20.35
N TYR A 182 -18.09 4.31 19.95
CA TYR A 182 -19.26 5.16 20.24
C TYR A 182 -20.53 4.65 19.53
N ALA A 183 -20.41 4.19 18.28
CA ALA A 183 -21.52 3.63 17.54
C ALA A 183 -22.06 2.34 18.17
N VAL A 184 -21.15 1.46 18.67
CA VAL A 184 -21.54 0.27 19.44
C VAL A 184 -22.25 0.63 20.72
N GLY A 185 -21.76 1.64 21.49
CA GLY A 185 -22.42 2.12 22.68
C GLY A 185 -23.85 2.61 22.43
N LYS A 186 -24.05 3.38 21.35
CA LYS A 186 -25.39 3.82 20.91
C LYS A 186 -26.29 2.66 20.53
N LEU A 187 -25.75 1.69 19.77
CA LEU A 187 -26.50 0.50 19.36
C LEU A 187 -27.00 -0.28 20.57
N LEU A 188 -26.12 -0.59 21.52
CA LEU A 188 -26.47 -1.31 22.74
C LEU A 188 -27.48 -0.57 23.59
N HIS A 189 -27.33 0.76 23.75
CA HIS A 189 -28.29 1.57 24.49
C HIS A 189 -29.70 1.45 23.90
N ARG A 190 -29.85 1.51 22.57
CA ARG A 190 -31.13 1.35 21.88
C ARG A 190 -31.68 -0.08 22.02
N GLN A 191 -30.82 -1.10 21.96
CA GLN A 191 -31.23 -2.51 22.11
C GLN A 191 -31.70 -2.80 23.55
N ILE A 192 -31.01 -2.27 24.58
CA ILE A 192 -31.41 -2.38 25.99
C ILE A 192 -32.80 -1.77 26.19
N ARG A 193 -33.06 -0.61 25.58
CA ARG A 193 -34.37 0.07 25.64
C ARG A 193 -35.45 -0.57 24.75
N LYS A 194 -35.12 -1.62 23.99
CA LYS A 194 -36.01 -2.27 23.01
C LYS A 194 -36.48 -1.33 21.89
N GLU A 195 -35.77 -0.24 21.66
CA GLU A 195 -36.01 0.72 20.56
C GLU A 195 -35.53 0.18 19.22
N PHE A 196 -34.68 -0.83 19.23
CA PHE A 196 -34.14 -1.50 18.08
C PHE A 196 -33.98 -3.00 18.36
N VAL A 197 -34.52 -3.84 17.46
CA VAL A 197 -34.45 -5.30 17.57
C VAL A 197 -33.80 -5.88 16.32
N GLY A 198 -32.83 -6.76 16.52
CA GLY A 198 -32.13 -7.46 15.44
C GLY A 198 -30.63 -7.20 15.39
N PRO A 199 -29.89 -7.99 14.60
CA PRO A 199 -28.47 -7.80 14.41
C PRO A 199 -28.18 -6.58 13.53
N PHE A 200 -27.07 -5.89 13.85
CA PHE A 200 -26.57 -4.76 13.07
C PHE A 200 -25.05 -4.79 13.03
N ASN A 201 -24.46 -4.45 11.88
CA ASN A 201 -23.03 -4.39 11.72
C ASN A 201 -22.54 -2.95 11.91
N VAL A 202 -21.75 -2.71 12.96
CA VAL A 202 -20.96 -1.49 13.11
C VAL A 202 -19.62 -1.71 12.40
N VAL A 203 -19.37 -0.92 11.36
CA VAL A 203 -18.17 -1.04 10.53
C VAL A 203 -17.16 0.05 10.91
N ILE A 204 -15.94 -0.35 11.20
CA ILE A 204 -14.78 0.52 11.42
C ILE A 204 -14.04 0.69 10.08
N ASN A 205 -13.85 1.93 9.64
CA ASN A 205 -13.18 2.23 8.38
C ASN A 205 -11.70 2.60 8.60
N PRO A 206 -10.83 2.37 7.60
CA PRO A 206 -9.50 2.95 7.58
C PRO A 206 -9.59 4.47 7.35
N ILE A 207 -8.78 5.25 8.09
CA ILE A 207 -8.78 6.71 8.02
C ILE A 207 -7.64 7.21 7.14
N ARG A 208 -6.42 6.86 7.53
CA ARG A 208 -5.17 7.33 6.92
C ARG A 208 -4.02 6.38 7.21
N ILE A 209 -2.90 6.63 6.56
CA ILE A 209 -1.64 5.95 6.87
C ILE A 209 -0.77 6.91 7.67
N GLU A 210 -0.45 6.51 8.90
CA GLU A 210 0.54 7.20 9.72
C GLU A 210 1.94 6.78 9.26
N LEU A 211 2.66 7.75 8.68
CA LEU A 211 3.96 7.50 8.06
C LEU A 211 5.07 7.52 9.10
N ARG A 212 5.88 6.47 9.11
CA ARG A 212 7.11 6.34 9.88
C ARG A 212 8.25 5.82 9.00
N GLN A 213 9.39 5.48 9.57
CA GLN A 213 10.60 5.16 8.81
C GLN A 213 10.52 3.88 7.98
N SER A 214 9.64 2.93 8.34
CA SER A 214 9.52 1.65 7.60
C SER A 214 9.00 1.78 6.17
N THR A 215 8.42 2.95 5.80
CA THR A 215 7.99 3.24 4.42
C THR A 215 8.56 4.56 3.87
N GLU A 216 9.26 5.35 4.68
CA GLU A 216 9.48 6.78 4.38
C GLU A 216 10.60 7.10 3.39
N LYS A 217 11.48 6.28 2.99
CA LYS A 217 12.62 6.74 2.19
C LYS A 217 12.57 6.36 0.72
N HIS A 218 11.44 6.59 0.05
CA HIS A 218 11.37 6.35 -1.40
C HIS A 218 12.02 7.50 -2.19
N TYR A 219 13.35 7.59 -2.13
CA TYR A 219 14.13 8.60 -2.88
C TYR A 219 13.81 8.59 -4.38
N VAL A 220 13.50 7.40 -4.93
CA VAL A 220 13.16 7.24 -6.34
C VAL A 220 11.89 8.01 -6.70
N LEU A 221 10.85 7.97 -5.85
CA LEU A 221 9.64 8.74 -6.07
C LEU A 221 9.90 10.25 -6.05
N ARG A 222 10.76 10.73 -5.13
CA ARG A 222 11.18 12.14 -5.10
C ARG A 222 11.87 12.54 -6.39
N ILE A 223 12.77 11.69 -6.89
CA ILE A 223 13.45 11.90 -8.19
C ILE A 223 12.44 11.97 -9.32
N VAL A 224 11.52 11.00 -9.42
CA VAL A 224 10.50 10.94 -10.46
C VAL A 224 9.63 12.19 -10.45
N LYS A 225 9.08 12.56 -9.28
CA LYS A 225 8.26 13.78 -9.13
C LYS A 225 9.04 15.06 -9.46
N TYR A 226 10.32 15.11 -9.10
CA TYR A 226 11.17 16.24 -9.45
C TYR A 226 11.39 16.33 -10.98
N ILE A 227 11.70 15.22 -11.65
CA ILE A 227 11.85 15.15 -13.10
C ILE A 227 10.56 15.58 -13.80
N GLU A 228 9.41 15.04 -13.40
CA GLU A 228 8.11 15.35 -14.03
C GLU A 228 7.74 16.84 -13.92
N ARG A 229 8.02 17.46 -12.75
CA ARG A 229 7.75 18.90 -12.54
C ARG A 229 8.67 19.81 -13.34
N HIS A 230 9.92 19.39 -13.61
CA HIS A 230 10.93 20.23 -14.21
C HIS A 230 11.36 19.74 -15.61
N ILE A 231 10.57 18.87 -16.24
CA ILE A 231 10.96 18.17 -17.48
C ILE A 231 11.25 19.14 -18.64
N ALA A 232 10.56 20.29 -18.68
CA ALA A 232 10.76 21.35 -19.69
C ALA A 232 11.97 22.25 -19.39
N ALA A 233 12.44 22.26 -18.14
CA ALA A 233 13.56 23.09 -17.73
C ALA A 233 14.91 22.45 -18.10
N ASP A 234 15.98 23.22 -17.87
CA ASP A 234 17.35 22.72 -17.99
C ASP A 234 17.70 21.75 -16.83
N LEU A 235 17.22 20.53 -16.97
CA LEU A 235 17.33 19.51 -15.97
C LEU A 235 18.65 18.76 -16.07
N THR A 236 19.56 19.01 -15.13
CA THR A 236 20.82 18.28 -14.99
C THR A 236 20.67 17.13 -13.99
N ILE A 237 21.49 16.09 -14.15
CA ILE A 237 21.51 14.96 -13.19
C ILE A 237 21.90 15.46 -11.78
N ASP A 238 22.83 16.39 -11.70
CA ASP A 238 23.29 16.95 -10.42
C ASP A 238 22.17 17.75 -9.71
N ALA A 239 21.33 18.49 -10.45
CA ALA A 239 20.18 19.15 -9.88
C ALA A 239 19.13 18.15 -9.34
N ILE A 240 18.94 17.03 -10.03
CA ILE A 240 18.05 15.94 -9.57
C ILE A 240 18.59 15.30 -8.29
N ILE A 241 19.89 14.99 -8.28
CA ILE A 241 20.55 14.27 -7.18
C ILE A 241 20.69 15.15 -5.94
N GLY A 242 20.96 16.45 -6.12
CA GLY A 242 21.11 17.41 -5.02
C GLY A 242 19.90 17.54 -4.09
N GLN A 243 18.73 17.01 -4.50
CA GLN A 243 17.52 16.97 -3.67
C GLN A 243 17.52 15.84 -2.63
N ILE A 244 18.54 14.97 -2.63
CA ILE A 244 18.53 13.73 -1.85
C ILE A 244 19.86 13.61 -1.07
N PRO A 245 19.78 13.37 0.26
CA PRO A 245 20.98 13.26 1.11
C PRO A 245 21.64 11.87 0.97
N LEU A 246 22.01 11.50 -0.25
CA LEU A 246 22.73 10.26 -0.57
C LEU A 246 23.81 10.55 -1.62
N SER A 247 24.85 9.72 -1.66
CA SER A 247 25.87 9.82 -2.71
C SER A 247 25.28 9.52 -4.09
N ARG A 248 25.81 10.17 -5.13
CA ARG A 248 25.39 9.96 -6.53
C ARG A 248 25.32 8.49 -6.91
N ARG A 249 26.36 7.71 -6.57
CA ARG A 249 26.43 6.27 -6.87
C ARG A 249 25.26 5.51 -6.24
N ASN A 250 24.94 5.78 -4.98
CA ASN A 250 23.82 5.12 -4.28
C ASN A 250 22.47 5.48 -4.89
N ILE A 251 22.28 6.74 -5.28
CA ILE A 251 21.05 7.19 -5.93
C ILE A 251 20.87 6.49 -7.28
N GLU A 252 21.90 6.47 -8.13
CA GLU A 252 21.85 5.83 -9.45
C GLU A 252 21.58 4.32 -9.35
N LEU A 253 22.21 3.63 -8.38
CA LEU A 253 21.97 2.21 -8.14
C LEU A 253 20.52 1.94 -7.66
N LYS A 254 20.04 2.72 -6.68
CA LYS A 254 18.66 2.59 -6.17
C LYS A 254 17.62 2.92 -7.26
N PHE A 255 17.85 3.97 -8.03
CA PHE A 255 16.97 4.34 -9.14
C PHE A 255 16.90 3.24 -10.20
N LYS A 256 18.08 2.72 -10.62
CA LYS A 256 18.14 1.62 -11.61
C LYS A 256 17.46 0.35 -11.10
N ARG A 257 17.61 0.03 -9.82
CA ARG A 257 16.97 -1.14 -9.20
C ARG A 257 15.44 -1.06 -9.22
N VAL A 258 14.86 0.11 -8.91
CA VAL A 258 13.41 0.34 -8.85
C VAL A 258 12.79 0.54 -10.23
N MET A 259 13.43 1.38 -11.06
CA MET A 259 12.88 1.82 -12.36
C MET A 259 13.35 0.97 -13.54
N ASN A 260 14.27 0.02 -13.30
CA ASN A 260 14.94 -0.82 -14.31
C ASN A 260 15.55 0.00 -15.46
N THR A 261 15.95 1.26 -15.17
CA THR A 261 16.56 2.19 -16.13
C THR A 261 17.41 3.23 -15.39
N SER A 262 18.34 3.89 -16.09
CA SER A 262 19.10 4.98 -15.49
C SER A 262 18.26 6.26 -15.39
N ILE A 263 18.64 7.19 -14.49
CA ILE A 263 17.99 8.51 -14.36
C ILE A 263 18.00 9.25 -15.72
N TYR A 264 19.14 9.23 -16.41
CA TYR A 264 19.27 9.85 -17.73
C TYR A 264 18.29 9.29 -18.77
N GLN A 265 18.18 7.95 -18.86
CA GLN A 265 17.24 7.29 -19.79
C GLN A 265 15.79 7.57 -19.42
N TYR A 266 15.50 7.68 -18.13
CA TYR A 266 14.17 8.05 -17.64
C TYR A 266 13.79 9.48 -18.06
N VAL A 267 14.70 10.45 -17.87
CA VAL A 267 14.50 11.84 -18.34
C VAL A 267 14.25 11.87 -19.84
N LEU A 268 15.07 11.18 -20.64
CA LEU A 268 14.89 11.07 -22.08
C LEU A 268 13.50 10.52 -22.44
N LYS A 269 13.06 9.46 -21.78
CA LYS A 269 11.74 8.85 -22.00
C LYS A 269 10.60 9.84 -21.69
N CYS A 270 10.70 10.60 -20.61
CA CYS A 270 9.73 11.63 -20.24
C CYS A 270 9.68 12.77 -21.27
N ARG A 271 10.84 13.26 -21.72
CA ARG A 271 10.94 14.29 -22.77
C ARG A 271 10.36 13.81 -24.10
N VAL A 272 10.65 12.58 -24.52
CA VAL A 272 10.07 11.99 -25.73
C VAL A 272 8.55 11.88 -25.63
N LYS A 273 8.01 11.46 -24.48
CA LYS A 273 6.55 11.43 -24.27
C LYS A 273 5.92 12.81 -24.36
N ARG A 274 6.55 13.83 -23.76
CA ARG A 274 6.09 15.22 -23.86
C ARG A 274 6.15 15.72 -25.29
N PHE A 275 7.24 15.46 -26.00
CA PHE A 275 7.39 15.78 -27.42
C PHE A 275 6.31 15.12 -28.27
N ALA A 276 6.04 13.82 -28.05
CA ALA A 276 4.97 13.10 -28.75
C ALA A 276 3.59 13.72 -28.51
N ASN A 277 3.31 14.12 -27.28
CA ASN A 277 2.05 14.80 -26.95
C ASN A 277 1.93 16.15 -27.68
N LEU A 278 2.97 16.98 -27.64
CA LEU A 278 2.99 18.27 -28.34
C LEU A 278 2.86 18.12 -29.87
N LEU A 279 3.44 17.09 -30.48
CA LEU A 279 3.23 16.75 -31.88
C LEU A 279 1.76 16.50 -32.24
N LEU A 280 1.00 15.93 -31.33
CA LEU A 280 -0.41 15.61 -31.53
C LEU A 280 -1.34 16.79 -31.17
N THR A 281 -0.92 17.66 -30.28
CA THR A 281 -1.78 18.74 -29.73
C THR A 281 -1.51 20.13 -30.30
N THR A 282 -0.36 20.32 -30.96
CA THR A 282 0.04 21.63 -31.53
C THR A 282 0.47 21.52 -32.98
N ASP A 283 0.47 22.66 -33.67
CA ASP A 283 0.98 22.79 -35.06
C ASP A 283 2.37 23.46 -35.08
N LEU A 284 3.03 23.59 -33.94
CA LEU A 284 4.35 24.21 -33.82
C LEU A 284 5.42 23.49 -34.67
N PRO A 285 6.45 24.22 -35.16
CA PRO A 285 7.62 23.61 -35.78
C PRO A 285 8.33 22.60 -34.89
N LEU A 286 8.93 21.53 -35.44
CA LEU A 286 9.59 20.50 -34.70
C LEU A 286 10.69 21.04 -33.74
N ALA A 287 11.39 22.10 -34.16
CA ALA A 287 12.43 22.73 -33.33
C ALA A 287 11.85 23.39 -32.07
N GLU A 288 10.71 24.07 -32.18
CA GLU A 288 10.02 24.69 -31.05
C GLU A 288 9.47 23.62 -30.08
N ILE A 289 8.82 22.60 -30.64
CA ILE A 289 8.35 21.46 -29.81
C ILE A 289 9.52 20.80 -29.08
N ALA A 290 10.70 20.70 -29.72
CA ALA A 290 11.88 20.14 -29.07
C ALA A 290 12.32 20.96 -27.84
N GLY A 291 12.34 22.30 -27.99
CA GLY A 291 12.62 23.23 -26.89
C GLY A 291 11.60 23.09 -25.75
N GLU A 292 10.31 23.11 -26.07
CA GLU A 292 9.24 22.95 -25.07
C GLU A 292 9.23 21.58 -24.37
N ALA A 293 9.71 20.55 -25.07
CA ALA A 293 9.89 19.22 -24.47
C ALA A 293 11.16 19.10 -23.64
N GLY A 294 12.00 20.15 -23.56
CA GLY A 294 13.21 20.20 -22.75
C GLY A 294 14.46 19.66 -23.45
N PHE A 295 14.48 19.52 -24.77
CA PHE A 295 15.68 19.13 -25.51
C PHE A 295 16.53 20.38 -25.84
N ARG A 296 17.81 20.36 -25.46
CA ARG A 296 18.77 21.44 -25.77
C ARG A 296 19.25 21.43 -27.22
N ASP A 297 19.38 20.22 -27.80
CA ASP A 297 19.86 20.02 -29.17
C ASP A 297 18.81 19.32 -30.01
N CYS A 298 18.32 20.06 -31.04
CA CYS A 298 17.30 19.57 -31.94
C CYS A 298 17.83 18.57 -32.99
N ASN A 299 19.16 18.55 -33.24
CA ASN A 299 19.76 17.76 -34.32
C ASN A 299 19.60 16.23 -34.12
N ASN A 300 19.53 15.77 -32.88
CA ASN A 300 19.44 14.35 -32.57
C ASN A 300 18.01 13.88 -32.21
N ILE A 301 17.02 14.77 -32.18
CA ILE A 301 15.68 14.42 -31.68
C ILE A 301 14.99 13.38 -32.53
N SER A 302 15.10 13.46 -33.85
CA SER A 302 14.47 12.49 -34.77
C SER A 302 14.98 11.09 -34.55
N ARG A 303 16.28 10.92 -34.30
CA ARG A 303 16.90 9.63 -34.00
C ARG A 303 16.46 9.10 -32.64
N ILE A 304 16.45 9.97 -31.61
CA ILE A 304 16.01 9.61 -30.26
C ILE A 304 14.54 9.23 -30.29
N PHE A 305 13.70 10.05 -30.92
CA PHE A 305 12.27 9.82 -31.04
C PHE A 305 11.97 8.48 -31.74
N LYS A 306 12.62 8.22 -32.89
CA LYS A 306 12.47 6.94 -33.62
C LYS A 306 12.87 5.74 -32.77
N LYS A 307 13.93 5.87 -31.94
CA LYS A 307 14.36 4.81 -31.02
C LYS A 307 13.28 4.46 -29.98
N PHE A 308 12.56 5.45 -29.45
CA PHE A 308 11.56 5.24 -28.40
C PHE A 308 10.16 4.95 -28.93
N MET A 309 9.79 5.55 -30.07
CA MET A 309 8.42 5.52 -30.62
C MET A 309 8.28 4.61 -31.86
N GLY A 310 9.38 4.11 -32.39
CA GLY A 310 9.39 3.21 -33.57
C GLY A 310 9.19 3.89 -34.91
N CYS A 311 8.87 5.20 -34.98
CA CYS A 311 8.66 5.97 -36.19
C CYS A 311 9.23 7.40 -36.05
N SER A 312 9.36 8.13 -37.18
CA SER A 312 9.84 9.50 -37.16
C SER A 312 8.79 10.48 -36.57
N PRO A 313 9.20 11.66 -36.09
CA PRO A 313 8.28 12.70 -35.61
C PRO A 313 7.25 13.14 -36.67
N ILE A 314 7.66 13.19 -37.94
CA ILE A 314 6.78 13.56 -39.05
C ILE A 314 5.71 12.48 -39.26
N GLU A 315 6.10 11.25 -39.38
CA GLU A 315 5.18 10.10 -39.45
C GLU A 315 4.22 10.02 -38.26
N TYR A 316 4.71 10.32 -37.06
CA TYR A 316 3.90 10.33 -35.84
C TYR A 316 2.84 11.45 -35.87
N ARG A 317 3.20 12.65 -36.33
CA ARG A 317 2.28 13.78 -36.50
C ARG A 317 1.18 13.50 -37.55
N GLN A 318 1.53 12.80 -38.64
CA GLN A 318 0.57 12.42 -39.68
C GLN A 318 -0.54 11.50 -39.19
N ARG A 319 -0.30 10.70 -38.16
CA ARG A 319 -1.33 9.86 -37.52
C ARG A 319 -2.48 10.66 -36.90
N ARG A 320 -2.23 11.95 -36.55
CA ARG A 320 -3.29 12.88 -36.10
C ARG A 320 -4.29 13.17 -37.23
N SER A 321 -3.81 13.22 -38.46
CA SER A 321 -4.65 13.60 -39.66
C SER A 321 -5.46 12.39 -40.16
N ALA A 322 -5.03 11.17 -39.87
CA ALA A 322 -5.71 9.94 -40.28
C ALA A 322 -6.82 9.47 -39.32
N GLY A 323 -6.95 10.09 -38.17
CA GLY A 323 -7.95 9.80 -37.12
C GLY A 323 -9.05 10.84 -36.97
N LYS A 324 -9.11 11.81 -37.90
CA LYS A 324 -10.24 12.71 -38.14
C LYS A 324 -10.93 12.24 -39.43
#